data_1463688b50aa6dc22fb9e3486930d61c
#
_entry.id   1463688b50aa6dc22fb9e3486930d61c
#
_cell.length_a   1.000
_cell.length_b   1.000
_cell.length_c   1.000
_cell.angle_alpha   90.00
_cell.angle_beta   90.00
_cell.angle_gamma   90.00
#
_symmetry.space_group_name_H-M   'P 1'
#
loop_
_entity.id
_entity.type
_entity.pdbx_description
1 polymer ?
#
loop_
_entity_poly.entity_id
_entity_poly.type
_entity_poly.pdbx_seq_one_letter_code
_entity_poly.pdbx_strand_id
1 'polypeptide(L)'
;MLKIGNIELPEFPLLLAPMEDVSDPPFRALCKEQGADVVYTEFISSEGLIRNAAKSTKKLDIYTKERPVGIQIFGSNLESMLGAVDIVERTNPDIIDINYGCPVKKVVCKGAGAGILKDIPLMVSLTKEIVERTKLPVTVKTRLGWDEKSIKIVEVAERLQDVGIKAISIHGRTRAQMYKGFADWTKIAEIKNNPRMHIPVFGNGDVNTPEKAKEMRDCLLYTSPSPRDRVL
;
A
#
# COMPACT_ATOMS: atom_id res chain seq x y z
N MET A 1 -8.74 17.99 -4.51
CA MET A 1 -7.72 17.71 -3.48
C MET A 1 -7.80 16.24 -3.13
N LEU A 2 -6.69 15.52 -3.23
CA LEU A 2 -6.63 14.09 -2.95
C LEU A 2 -6.58 13.88 -1.43
N LYS A 3 -7.22 12.81 -0.91
CA LYS A 3 -7.22 12.52 0.53
C LYS A 3 -7.03 11.03 0.81
N ILE A 4 -6.22 10.72 1.81
CA ILE A 4 -6.17 9.40 2.45
C ILE A 4 -6.84 9.54 3.82
N GLY A 5 -8.12 9.15 3.92
CA GLY A 5 -8.91 9.45 5.11
C GLY A 5 -9.02 10.97 5.35
N ASN A 6 -8.48 11.44 6.46
CA ASN A 6 -8.43 12.86 6.84
C ASN A 6 -7.13 13.57 6.40
N ILE A 7 -6.18 12.86 5.80
CA ILE A 7 -4.90 13.42 5.36
C ILE A 7 -5.07 14.03 3.98
N GLU A 8 -4.87 15.34 3.88
CA GLU A 8 -4.91 16.06 2.62
C GLU A 8 -3.56 15.97 1.90
N LEU A 9 -3.60 15.70 0.60
CA LEU A 9 -2.43 15.54 -0.25
C LEU A 9 -2.50 16.50 -1.45
N PRO A 10 -1.36 16.88 -2.04
CA PRO A 10 -1.35 17.64 -3.28
C PRO A 10 -2.03 16.85 -4.41
N GLU A 11 -2.27 17.50 -5.53
CA GLU A 11 -2.89 16.87 -6.71
C GLU A 11 -2.06 15.69 -7.23
N PHE A 12 -0.74 15.80 -7.16
CA PHE A 12 0.20 14.74 -7.54
C PHE A 12 1.15 14.39 -6.40
N PRO A 13 0.73 13.56 -5.44
CA PRO A 13 1.56 13.21 -4.31
C PRO A 13 2.61 12.15 -4.67
N LEU A 14 3.80 12.31 -4.10
CA LEU A 14 4.88 11.34 -4.18
C LEU A 14 4.95 10.54 -2.87
N LEU A 15 4.73 9.23 -2.97
CA LEU A 15 4.76 8.32 -1.83
C LEU A 15 6.04 7.50 -1.85
N LEU A 16 6.82 7.54 -0.75
CA LEU A 16 7.97 6.65 -0.60
C LEU A 16 7.48 5.22 -0.38
N ALA A 17 7.83 4.32 -1.30
CA ALA A 17 7.50 2.92 -1.14
C ALA A 17 8.23 2.29 0.06
N PRO A 18 7.59 1.41 0.84
CA PRO A 18 8.24 0.67 1.93
C PRO A 18 9.30 -0.29 1.38
N MET A 19 10.51 -0.22 1.93
CA MET A 19 11.65 -1.04 1.50
C MET A 19 12.37 -1.62 2.71
N GLU A 20 12.47 -2.95 2.76
CA GLU A 20 13.20 -3.66 3.82
C GLU A 20 14.68 -3.28 3.83
N ASP A 21 15.25 -3.09 5.00
CA ASP A 21 16.63 -2.67 5.25
C ASP A 21 17.02 -1.31 4.62
N VAL A 22 16.03 -0.48 4.22
CA VAL A 22 16.26 0.84 3.60
C VAL A 22 15.40 1.92 4.23
N SER A 23 14.10 1.68 4.42
CA SER A 23 13.15 2.69 4.90
C SER A 23 13.20 2.87 6.43
N ASP A 24 14.40 3.05 6.98
CA ASP A 24 14.59 3.43 8.39
C ASP A 24 14.23 4.91 8.63
N PRO A 25 14.07 5.35 9.90
CA PRO A 25 13.66 6.72 10.19
C PRO A 25 14.54 7.81 9.57
N PRO A 26 15.90 7.73 9.61
CA PRO A 26 16.76 8.72 8.95
C PRO A 26 16.53 8.82 7.44
N PHE A 27 16.39 7.68 6.76
CA PHE A 27 16.16 7.65 5.32
C PHE A 27 14.78 8.24 4.97
N ARG A 28 13.73 7.90 5.73
CA ARG A 28 12.39 8.46 5.52
C ARG A 28 12.37 9.98 5.74
N ALA A 29 13.05 10.46 6.79
CA ALA A 29 13.17 11.89 7.06
C ALA A 29 13.87 12.62 5.91
N LEU A 30 14.96 12.07 5.37
CA LEU A 30 15.64 12.61 4.19
C LEU A 30 14.71 12.66 2.97
N CYS A 31 13.94 11.60 2.72
CA CYS A 31 12.97 11.59 1.62
C CYS A 31 11.88 12.66 1.80
N LYS A 32 11.44 12.92 3.02
CA LYS A 32 10.51 14.02 3.33
C LYS A 32 11.12 15.39 2.99
N GLU A 33 12.36 15.62 3.37
CA GLU A 33 13.08 16.85 3.03
C GLU A 33 13.24 17.04 1.50
N GLN A 34 13.28 15.94 0.75
CA GLN A 34 13.34 15.95 -0.71
C GLN A 34 11.95 15.97 -1.39
N GLY A 35 10.87 16.12 -0.64
CA GLY A 35 9.53 16.33 -1.18
C GLY A 35 8.63 15.09 -1.25
N ALA A 36 8.93 14.01 -0.54
CA ALA A 36 7.97 12.92 -0.38
C ALA A 36 6.78 13.39 0.46
N ASP A 37 5.55 13.22 -0.05
CA ASP A 37 4.33 13.65 0.64
C ASP A 37 3.90 12.68 1.73
N VAL A 38 4.10 11.38 1.53
CA VAL A 38 3.85 10.32 2.51
C VAL A 38 5.02 9.34 2.49
N VAL A 39 5.42 8.89 3.67
CA VAL A 39 6.44 7.84 3.80
C VAL A 39 5.88 6.65 4.57
N TYR A 40 6.48 5.50 4.36
CA TYR A 40 6.09 4.25 5.02
C TYR A 40 7.30 3.60 5.69
N THR A 41 7.07 2.95 6.83
CA THR A 41 8.11 2.14 7.48
C THR A 41 8.47 0.94 6.60
N GLU A 42 9.55 0.26 6.93
CA GLU A 42 9.74 -1.12 6.49
C GLU A 42 8.54 -1.97 6.90
N PHE A 43 8.25 -3.05 6.16
CA PHE A 43 7.13 -3.93 6.52
C PHE A 43 7.44 -4.77 7.77
N ILE A 44 6.50 -4.81 8.70
CA ILE A 44 6.66 -5.41 10.02
C ILE A 44 5.79 -6.66 10.13
N SER A 45 6.39 -7.76 10.59
CA SER A 45 5.66 -9.01 10.81
C SER A 45 4.68 -8.86 11.98
N SER A 46 3.38 -9.14 11.76
CA SER A 46 2.38 -9.18 12.82
C SER A 46 2.74 -10.20 13.90
N GLU A 47 3.16 -11.40 13.50
CA GLU A 47 3.66 -12.44 14.41
C GLU A 47 4.88 -12.00 15.22
N GLY A 48 5.76 -11.18 14.61
CA GLY A 48 6.90 -10.59 15.30
C GLY A 48 6.50 -9.55 16.34
N LEU A 49 5.51 -8.72 16.02
CA LEU A 49 5.01 -7.68 16.94
C LEU A 49 4.34 -8.29 18.17
N ILE A 50 3.39 -9.21 17.98
CA ILE A 50 2.66 -9.82 19.12
C ILE A 50 3.58 -10.62 20.04
N ARG A 51 4.72 -11.10 19.52
CA ARG A 51 5.76 -11.80 20.31
C ARG A 51 6.86 -10.86 20.81
N ASN A 52 6.68 -9.56 20.67
CA ASN A 52 7.64 -8.54 21.08
C ASN A 52 9.07 -8.79 20.56
N ALA A 53 9.20 -9.26 19.31
CA ALA A 53 10.49 -9.51 18.69
C ALA A 53 11.24 -8.19 18.44
N ALA A 54 12.46 -8.05 18.97
CA ALA A 54 13.23 -6.82 18.94
C ALA A 54 13.38 -6.19 17.54
N LYS A 55 13.57 -7.02 16.49
CA LYS A 55 13.62 -6.53 15.10
C LYS A 55 12.30 -5.91 14.64
N SER A 56 11.16 -6.46 15.06
CA SER A 56 9.84 -5.94 14.70
C SER A 56 9.54 -4.65 15.48
N THR A 57 9.82 -4.63 16.76
CA THR A 57 9.57 -3.48 17.63
C THR A 57 10.41 -2.27 17.21
N LYS A 58 11.68 -2.46 16.84
CA LYS A 58 12.56 -1.38 16.37
C LYS A 58 12.01 -0.66 15.14
N LYS A 59 11.28 -1.35 14.26
CA LYS A 59 10.70 -0.78 13.03
C LYS A 59 9.46 0.10 13.30
N LEU A 60 8.98 0.15 14.52
CA LEU A 60 7.88 1.02 14.93
C LEU A 60 8.33 2.47 15.18
N ASP A 61 9.63 2.72 15.22
CA ASP A 61 10.15 4.06 15.45
C ASP A 61 9.78 5.01 14.30
N ILE A 62 9.12 6.11 14.64
CA ILE A 62 8.71 7.16 13.71
C ILE A 62 9.11 8.54 14.28
N TYR A 63 9.56 9.44 13.40
CA TYR A 63 9.94 10.79 13.77
C TYR A 63 8.83 11.79 13.41
N THR A 64 8.68 12.84 14.22
CA THR A 64 7.72 13.91 13.93
C THR A 64 7.96 14.57 12.58
N LYS A 65 9.22 14.68 12.14
CA LYS A 65 9.61 15.32 10.87
C LYS A 65 9.21 14.54 9.62
N GLU A 66 8.88 13.25 9.73
CA GLU A 66 8.54 12.42 8.58
C GLU A 66 7.03 12.28 8.33
N ARG A 67 6.21 12.96 9.13
CA ARG A 67 4.74 12.91 8.99
C ARG A 67 4.24 13.62 7.72
N PRO A 68 3.16 13.11 7.06
CA PRO A 68 2.42 11.90 7.41
C PRO A 68 3.25 10.62 7.19
N VAL A 69 3.19 9.70 8.15
CA VAL A 69 3.91 8.43 8.10
C VAL A 69 2.98 7.24 8.32
N GLY A 70 3.08 6.25 7.45
CA GLY A 70 2.36 4.98 7.57
C GLY A 70 3.23 3.89 8.15
N ILE A 71 2.69 3.11 9.09
CA ILE A 71 3.33 1.87 9.55
C ILE A 71 2.78 0.71 8.73
N GLN A 72 3.67 -0.01 8.04
CA GLN A 72 3.27 -1.14 7.22
C GLN A 72 3.45 -2.46 7.94
N ILE A 73 2.36 -3.24 8.05
CA ILE A 73 2.34 -4.57 8.65
C ILE A 73 2.03 -5.67 7.64
N PHE A 74 2.46 -6.90 7.89
CA PHE A 74 2.10 -8.06 7.09
C PHE A 74 1.85 -9.30 7.95
N GLY A 75 0.94 -10.13 7.51
CA GLY A 75 0.56 -11.40 8.10
C GLY A 75 -0.55 -12.06 7.29
N SER A 76 -0.96 -13.26 7.71
CA SER A 76 -2.09 -14.01 7.14
C SER A 76 -3.00 -14.60 8.24
N ASN A 77 -2.63 -14.44 9.50
CA ASN A 77 -3.42 -14.87 10.64
C ASN A 77 -4.17 -13.66 11.23
N LEU A 78 -5.49 -13.79 11.40
CA LEU A 78 -6.35 -12.71 11.86
C LEU A 78 -5.94 -12.19 13.25
N GLU A 79 -5.76 -13.09 14.21
CA GLU A 79 -5.45 -12.71 15.60
C GLU A 79 -4.14 -11.94 15.69
N SER A 80 -3.10 -12.40 15.00
CA SER A 80 -1.81 -11.70 14.98
C SER A 80 -1.88 -10.35 14.28
N MET A 81 -2.69 -10.22 13.21
CA MET A 81 -2.88 -8.95 12.51
C MET A 81 -3.63 -7.93 13.38
N LEU A 82 -4.70 -8.34 14.06
CA LEU A 82 -5.43 -7.46 14.98
C LEU A 82 -4.56 -7.04 16.18
N GLY A 83 -3.83 -7.99 16.77
CA GLY A 83 -2.88 -7.67 17.84
C GLY A 83 -1.76 -6.72 17.39
N ALA A 84 -1.30 -6.85 16.13
CA ALA A 84 -0.33 -5.91 15.54
C ALA A 84 -0.93 -4.51 15.34
N VAL A 85 -2.20 -4.40 14.93
CA VAL A 85 -2.92 -3.12 14.83
C VAL A 85 -2.94 -2.41 16.18
N ASP A 86 -3.30 -3.11 17.26
CA ASP A 86 -3.35 -2.54 18.61
C ASP A 86 -1.96 -2.02 19.07
N ILE A 87 -0.89 -2.72 18.70
CA ILE A 87 0.48 -2.30 19.01
C ILE A 87 0.86 -1.07 18.20
N VAL A 88 0.56 -1.07 16.90
CA VAL A 88 0.86 0.03 15.97
C VAL A 88 0.12 1.30 16.36
N GLU A 89 -1.17 1.23 16.72
CA GLU A 89 -1.93 2.41 17.16
C GLU A 89 -1.30 3.14 18.34
N ARG A 90 -0.66 2.41 19.28
CA ARG A 90 0.01 3.03 20.44
C ARG A 90 1.21 3.89 20.05
N THR A 91 1.78 3.67 18.86
CA THR A 91 2.87 4.51 18.35
C THR A 91 2.36 5.77 17.63
N ASN A 92 1.03 5.90 17.51
CA ASN A 92 0.35 7.05 16.92
C ASN A 92 0.83 7.40 15.51
N PRO A 93 0.83 6.47 14.54
CA PRO A 93 1.12 6.79 13.14
C PRO A 93 -0.06 7.55 12.50
N ASP A 94 0.13 8.05 11.28
CA ASP A 94 -0.94 8.69 10.52
C ASP A 94 -1.75 7.68 9.69
N ILE A 95 -1.15 6.53 9.35
CA ILE A 95 -1.74 5.49 8.48
C ILE A 95 -1.30 4.10 8.98
N ILE A 96 -2.21 3.14 8.92
CA ILE A 96 -1.86 1.71 8.96
C ILE A 96 -1.91 1.19 7.53
N ASP A 97 -0.78 0.64 7.04
CA ASP A 97 -0.70 0.08 5.70
C ASP A 97 -0.53 -1.45 5.75
N ILE A 98 -1.22 -2.17 4.89
CA ILE A 98 -1.17 -3.62 4.82
C ILE A 98 -0.35 -4.05 3.62
N ASN A 99 0.71 -4.86 3.85
CA ASN A 99 1.52 -5.42 2.79
C ASN A 99 0.93 -6.71 2.24
N TYR A 100 0.38 -6.63 1.05
CA TYR A 100 -0.05 -7.77 0.23
C TYR A 100 0.78 -7.91 -1.06
N GLY A 101 1.98 -7.32 -1.08
CA GLY A 101 2.83 -7.25 -2.27
C GLY A 101 4.22 -7.89 -2.15
N CYS A 102 4.71 -8.20 -0.94
CA CYS A 102 6.04 -8.77 -0.75
C CYS A 102 6.16 -10.15 -1.42
N PRO A 103 7.07 -10.34 -2.40
CA PRO A 103 7.17 -11.59 -3.16
C PRO A 103 8.14 -12.61 -2.53
N VAL A 104 8.82 -12.25 -1.44
CA VAL A 104 9.86 -13.05 -0.81
C VAL A 104 9.34 -14.41 -0.35
N LYS A 105 10.03 -15.50 -0.71
CA LYS A 105 9.60 -16.88 -0.44
C LYS A 105 9.25 -17.11 1.03
N LYS A 106 10.07 -16.61 1.97
CA LYS A 106 9.87 -16.75 3.42
C LYS A 106 8.53 -16.15 3.90
N VAL A 107 8.05 -15.08 3.27
CA VAL A 107 6.77 -14.43 3.57
C VAL A 107 5.63 -15.16 2.87
N VAL A 108 5.79 -15.42 1.58
CA VAL A 108 4.76 -16.01 0.71
C VAL A 108 4.39 -17.44 1.12
N CYS A 109 5.35 -18.26 1.57
CA CYS A 109 5.09 -19.63 2.04
C CYS A 109 4.19 -19.68 3.28
N LYS A 110 4.05 -18.56 4.00
CA LYS A 110 3.15 -18.41 5.15
C LYS A 110 1.78 -17.84 4.76
N GLY A 111 1.47 -17.73 3.47
CA GLY A 111 0.24 -17.09 2.98
C GLY A 111 0.22 -15.57 3.11
N ALA A 112 1.31 -14.94 3.61
CA ALA A 112 1.40 -13.50 3.84
C ALA A 112 2.01 -12.75 2.65
N GLY A 113 2.01 -11.41 2.69
CA GLY A 113 2.48 -10.59 1.58
C GLY A 113 1.74 -10.95 0.30
N ALA A 114 2.46 -11.10 -0.83
CA ALA A 114 1.85 -11.50 -2.09
C ALA A 114 1.29 -12.94 -2.09
N GLY A 115 1.55 -13.74 -1.05
CA GLY A 115 0.98 -15.09 -0.90
C GLY A 115 -0.53 -15.08 -0.78
N ILE A 116 -1.10 -14.04 -0.18
CA ILE A 116 -2.55 -13.88 0.02
C ILE A 116 -3.32 -13.69 -1.29
N LEU A 117 -2.63 -13.29 -2.38
CA LEU A 117 -3.24 -13.16 -3.71
C LEU A 117 -3.77 -14.48 -4.29
N LYS A 118 -3.45 -15.60 -3.65
CA LYS A 118 -4.04 -16.92 -3.96
C LYS A 118 -5.40 -17.13 -3.31
N ASP A 119 -5.73 -16.32 -2.29
CA ASP A 119 -6.97 -16.43 -1.51
C ASP A 119 -7.56 -15.02 -1.31
N ILE A 120 -8.24 -14.53 -2.34
CA ILE A 120 -8.86 -13.19 -2.31
C ILE A 120 -9.96 -13.09 -1.25
N PRO A 121 -10.81 -14.12 -1.01
CA PRO A 121 -11.76 -14.08 0.10
C PRO A 121 -11.10 -13.83 1.46
N LEU A 122 -10.01 -14.53 1.77
CA LEU A 122 -9.24 -14.32 3.00
C LEU A 122 -8.64 -12.91 3.06
N MET A 123 -8.06 -12.43 1.94
CA MET A 123 -7.50 -11.07 1.84
C MET A 123 -8.55 -10.01 2.19
N VAL A 124 -9.75 -10.12 1.63
CA VAL A 124 -10.85 -9.18 1.86
C VAL A 124 -11.36 -9.27 3.30
N SER A 125 -11.61 -10.48 3.81
CA SER A 125 -12.07 -10.71 5.18
C SER A 125 -11.08 -10.16 6.20
N LEU A 126 -9.79 -10.45 6.04
CA LEU A 126 -8.73 -9.96 6.93
C LEU A 126 -8.64 -8.43 6.91
N THR A 127 -8.75 -7.83 5.74
CA THR A 127 -8.73 -6.36 5.60
C THR A 127 -9.94 -5.73 6.28
N LYS A 128 -11.13 -6.31 6.13
CA LYS A 128 -12.35 -5.83 6.79
C LYS A 128 -12.17 -5.75 8.30
N GLU A 129 -11.73 -6.84 8.92
CA GLU A 129 -11.52 -6.91 10.37
C GLU A 129 -10.48 -5.87 10.85
N ILE A 130 -9.42 -5.62 10.05
CA ILE A 130 -8.42 -4.60 10.36
C ILE A 130 -9.04 -3.20 10.27
N VAL A 131 -9.83 -2.91 9.23
CA VAL A 131 -10.51 -1.61 9.07
C VAL A 131 -11.49 -1.35 10.22
N GLU A 132 -12.23 -2.37 10.65
CA GLU A 132 -13.18 -2.26 11.77
C GLU A 132 -12.48 -2.11 13.13
N ARG A 133 -11.22 -2.58 13.24
CA ARG A 133 -10.45 -2.54 14.50
C ARG A 133 -9.89 -1.17 14.84
N THR A 134 -9.60 -0.32 13.86
CA THR A 134 -8.88 0.95 14.04
C THR A 134 -9.68 2.16 13.56
N LYS A 135 -9.41 3.33 14.14
CA LYS A 135 -9.92 4.63 13.63
C LYS A 135 -8.97 5.30 12.64
N LEU A 136 -7.73 4.79 12.55
CA LEU A 136 -6.75 5.31 11.60
C LEU A 136 -7.13 4.94 10.17
N PRO A 137 -6.73 5.75 9.18
CA PRO A 137 -6.85 5.36 7.78
C PRO A 137 -6.09 4.06 7.52
N VAL A 138 -6.77 3.05 6.98
CA VAL A 138 -6.14 1.80 6.52
C VAL A 138 -5.90 1.90 5.03
N THR A 139 -4.68 1.60 4.59
CA THR A 139 -4.29 1.51 3.18
C THR A 139 -3.73 0.12 2.85
N VAL A 140 -3.67 -0.21 1.58
CA VAL A 140 -3.14 -1.50 1.12
C VAL A 140 -2.10 -1.30 0.04
N LYS A 141 -0.96 -2.00 0.15
CA LYS A 141 0.01 -2.12 -0.95
C LYS A 141 0.04 -3.54 -1.48
N THR A 142 -0.24 -3.71 -2.78
CA THR A 142 -0.37 -5.03 -3.41
C THR A 142 0.31 -5.10 -4.80
N ARG A 143 0.11 -6.21 -5.50
CA ARG A 143 0.54 -6.49 -6.88
C ARG A 143 -0.66 -6.86 -7.75
N LEU A 144 -0.46 -6.98 -9.07
CA LEU A 144 -1.50 -7.30 -10.06
C LEU A 144 -2.17 -8.66 -9.82
N GLY A 145 -1.43 -9.61 -9.26
CA GLY A 145 -1.88 -10.97 -9.02
C GLY A 145 -0.73 -11.87 -8.59
N TRP A 146 -1.01 -13.16 -8.39
CA TRP A 146 0.00 -14.18 -8.11
C TRP A 146 0.89 -14.45 -9.32
N ASP A 147 0.29 -14.64 -10.48
CA ASP A 147 0.91 -14.86 -11.79
C ASP A 147 0.04 -14.26 -12.91
N GLU A 148 0.47 -14.39 -14.15
CA GLU A 148 -0.24 -13.83 -15.31
C GLU A 148 -1.66 -14.39 -15.49
N LYS A 149 -1.91 -15.64 -15.08
CA LYS A 149 -3.21 -16.31 -15.20
C LYS A 149 -4.19 -15.89 -14.09
N SER A 150 -3.69 -15.27 -13.05
CA SER A 150 -4.45 -14.88 -11.84
C SER A 150 -4.47 -13.38 -11.58
N ILE A 151 -4.28 -12.57 -12.63
CA ILE A 151 -4.43 -11.10 -12.53
C ILE A 151 -5.91 -10.78 -12.32
N LYS A 152 -6.25 -10.33 -11.09
CA LYS A 152 -7.61 -9.94 -10.67
C LYS A 152 -7.62 -8.59 -9.97
N ILE A 153 -6.64 -7.75 -10.26
CA ILE A 153 -6.40 -6.53 -9.47
C ILE A 153 -7.57 -5.54 -9.49
N VAL A 154 -8.35 -5.47 -10.57
CA VAL A 154 -9.55 -4.62 -10.64
C VAL A 154 -10.60 -5.08 -9.63
N GLU A 155 -10.97 -6.38 -9.66
CA GLU A 155 -11.88 -6.98 -8.67
C GLU A 155 -11.36 -6.82 -7.23
N VAL A 156 -10.07 -7.06 -7.03
CA VAL A 156 -9.44 -6.92 -5.71
C VAL A 156 -9.53 -5.49 -5.19
N ALA A 157 -9.25 -4.50 -6.03
CA ALA A 157 -9.32 -3.09 -5.65
C ALA A 157 -10.74 -2.67 -5.25
N GLU A 158 -11.76 -3.07 -6.02
CA GLU A 158 -13.17 -2.82 -5.69
C GLU A 158 -13.54 -3.43 -4.34
N ARG A 159 -13.25 -4.72 -4.15
CA ARG A 159 -13.60 -5.44 -2.92
C ARG A 159 -12.89 -4.88 -1.68
N LEU A 160 -11.64 -4.46 -1.83
CA LEU A 160 -10.90 -3.82 -0.74
C LEU A 160 -11.44 -2.43 -0.43
N GLN A 161 -11.84 -1.65 -1.43
CA GLN A 161 -12.55 -0.39 -1.22
C GLN A 161 -13.86 -0.60 -0.47
N ASP A 162 -14.65 -1.61 -0.88
CA ASP A 162 -15.97 -1.90 -0.30
C ASP A 162 -15.87 -2.24 1.20
N VAL A 163 -14.76 -2.82 1.66
CA VAL A 163 -14.51 -3.07 3.09
C VAL A 163 -13.89 -1.87 3.82
N GLY A 164 -13.65 -0.75 3.14
CA GLY A 164 -13.40 0.55 3.76
C GLY A 164 -11.96 1.03 3.81
N ILE A 165 -11.02 0.44 3.05
CA ILE A 165 -9.68 1.03 2.92
C ILE A 165 -9.75 2.46 2.36
N LYS A 166 -8.74 3.28 2.64
CA LYS A 166 -8.72 4.70 2.27
C LYS A 166 -7.82 5.00 1.08
N ALA A 167 -6.97 4.07 0.67
CA ALA A 167 -6.18 4.14 -0.56
C ALA A 167 -5.59 2.77 -0.90
N ILE A 168 -5.21 2.59 -2.16
CA ILE A 168 -4.52 1.38 -2.63
C ILE A 168 -3.30 1.75 -3.45
N SER A 169 -2.16 1.11 -3.15
CA SER A 169 -0.91 1.22 -3.91
C SER A 169 -0.66 -0.10 -4.67
N ILE A 170 -0.43 -0.03 -5.97
CA ILE A 170 -0.35 -1.21 -6.82
C ILE A 170 0.98 -1.25 -7.56
N HIS A 171 1.78 -2.28 -7.30
CA HIS A 171 2.94 -2.57 -8.11
C HIS A 171 2.51 -3.26 -9.41
N GLY A 172 2.84 -2.66 -10.56
CA GLY A 172 2.46 -3.13 -11.89
C GLY A 172 3.12 -4.44 -12.33
N ARG A 173 3.41 -5.34 -11.41
CA ARG A 173 3.94 -6.70 -11.66
C ARG A 173 3.18 -7.72 -10.84
N THR A 174 3.14 -8.96 -11.35
CA THR A 174 2.66 -10.10 -10.56
C THR A 174 3.72 -10.54 -9.53
N ARG A 175 3.33 -11.40 -8.58
CA ARG A 175 4.28 -12.03 -7.66
C ARG A 175 5.31 -12.88 -8.40
N ALA A 176 4.88 -13.63 -9.42
CA ALA A 176 5.76 -14.52 -10.18
C ALA A 176 6.85 -13.77 -10.94
N GLN A 177 6.55 -12.59 -11.46
CA GLN A 177 7.55 -11.73 -12.11
C GLN A 177 8.61 -11.23 -11.14
N MET A 178 8.29 -11.07 -9.85
CA MET A 178 9.16 -10.42 -8.87
C MET A 178 9.60 -9.02 -9.33
N TYR A 179 10.78 -8.90 -9.95
CA TYR A 179 11.34 -7.66 -10.51
C TYR A 179 11.72 -7.81 -12.00
N LYS A 180 11.37 -8.95 -12.63
CA LYS A 180 11.66 -9.20 -14.05
C LYS A 180 10.66 -8.50 -14.96
N GLY A 181 11.12 -8.19 -16.18
CA GLY A 181 10.29 -7.51 -17.19
C GLY A 181 9.96 -6.08 -16.77
N PHE A 182 8.88 -5.54 -17.31
CA PHE A 182 8.39 -4.19 -17.03
C PHE A 182 7.12 -4.21 -16.20
N ALA A 183 6.91 -3.15 -15.41
CA ALA A 183 5.66 -2.94 -14.72
C ALA A 183 4.55 -2.60 -15.72
N ASP A 184 3.43 -3.31 -15.64
CA ASP A 184 2.25 -3.05 -16.46
C ASP A 184 1.37 -1.99 -15.80
N TRP A 185 1.49 -0.76 -16.27
CA TRP A 185 0.71 0.37 -15.81
C TRP A 185 -0.70 0.42 -16.41
N THR A 186 -0.97 -0.33 -17.48
CA THR A 186 -2.31 -0.38 -18.10
C THR A 186 -3.34 -0.95 -17.13
N LYS A 187 -2.96 -1.95 -16.32
CA LYS A 187 -3.82 -2.52 -15.28
C LYS A 187 -4.10 -1.54 -14.14
N ILE A 188 -3.16 -0.67 -13.83
CA ILE A 188 -3.37 0.38 -12.83
C ILE A 188 -4.33 1.44 -13.39
N ALA A 189 -4.17 1.81 -14.67
CA ALA A 189 -5.07 2.71 -15.36
C ALA A 189 -6.52 2.15 -15.43
N GLU A 190 -6.69 0.85 -15.68
CA GLU A 190 -8.01 0.20 -15.65
C GLU A 190 -8.73 0.45 -14.31
N ILE A 191 -8.00 0.33 -13.18
CA ILE A 191 -8.58 0.56 -11.85
C ILE A 191 -8.89 2.03 -11.64
N LYS A 192 -7.96 2.92 -12.00
CA LYS A 192 -8.14 4.38 -11.85
C LYS A 192 -9.35 4.88 -12.65
N ASN A 193 -9.61 4.29 -13.81
CA ASN A 193 -10.72 4.64 -14.69
C ASN A 193 -12.02 3.91 -14.39
N ASN A 194 -12.01 2.97 -13.48
CA ASN A 194 -13.20 2.26 -13.07
C ASN A 194 -14.15 3.22 -12.33
N PRO A 195 -15.38 3.45 -12.83
CA PRO A 195 -16.33 4.38 -12.23
C PRO A 195 -16.78 3.99 -10.81
N ARG A 196 -16.53 2.74 -10.40
CA ARG A 196 -16.78 2.26 -9.04
C ARG A 196 -15.69 2.64 -8.05
N MET A 197 -14.49 3.03 -8.54
CA MET A 197 -13.38 3.40 -7.67
C MET A 197 -13.48 4.86 -7.23
N HIS A 198 -13.52 5.08 -5.92
CA HIS A 198 -13.67 6.39 -5.29
C HIS A 198 -12.49 6.77 -4.39
N ILE A 199 -11.63 5.78 -4.05
CA ILE A 199 -10.44 6.00 -3.24
C ILE A 199 -9.21 6.29 -4.12
N PRO A 200 -8.17 6.94 -3.58
CA PRO A 200 -6.90 7.13 -4.27
C PRO A 200 -6.26 5.81 -4.71
N VAL A 201 -5.79 5.78 -5.96
CA VAL A 201 -5.03 4.68 -6.53
C VAL A 201 -3.62 5.17 -6.86
N PHE A 202 -2.61 4.56 -6.26
CA PHE A 202 -1.20 4.90 -6.45
C PHE A 202 -0.49 3.82 -7.27
N GLY A 203 0.12 4.22 -8.38
CA GLY A 203 0.93 3.33 -9.20
C GLY A 203 2.34 3.19 -8.64
N ASN A 204 2.91 1.98 -8.77
CA ASN A 204 4.27 1.66 -8.35
C ASN A 204 4.94 0.71 -9.36
N GLY A 205 6.25 0.84 -9.52
CA GLY A 205 7.09 0.03 -10.38
C GLY A 205 7.68 0.82 -11.55
N ASP A 206 8.99 0.70 -11.73
CA ASP A 206 9.78 1.30 -12.80
C ASP A 206 9.77 2.86 -12.86
N VAL A 207 9.38 3.50 -11.78
CA VAL A 207 9.47 4.96 -11.62
C VAL A 207 10.87 5.29 -11.10
N ASN A 208 11.82 5.45 -12.00
CA ASN A 208 13.25 5.61 -11.69
C ASN A 208 13.82 6.96 -12.13
N THR A 209 13.04 7.81 -12.78
CA THR A 209 13.39 9.19 -13.13
C THR A 209 12.21 10.13 -12.94
N PRO A 210 12.43 11.45 -12.78
CA PRO A 210 11.36 12.45 -12.72
C PRO A 210 10.48 12.45 -13.98
N GLU A 211 11.10 12.27 -15.17
CA GLU A 211 10.40 12.21 -16.46
C GLU A 211 9.45 11.01 -16.48
N LYS A 212 9.92 9.85 -15.97
CA LYS A 212 9.08 8.64 -15.88
C LYS A 212 7.94 8.84 -14.89
N ALA A 213 8.16 9.52 -13.77
CA ALA A 213 7.09 9.86 -12.83
C ALA A 213 6.02 10.73 -13.51
N LYS A 214 6.43 11.73 -14.30
CA LYS A 214 5.53 12.59 -15.06
C LYS A 214 4.76 11.80 -16.12
N GLU A 215 5.44 10.96 -16.91
CA GLU A 215 4.81 10.06 -17.89
C GLU A 215 3.74 9.19 -17.25
N MET A 216 4.07 8.53 -16.12
CA MET A 216 3.13 7.66 -15.41
C MET A 216 1.95 8.42 -14.83
N ARG A 217 2.18 9.63 -14.30
CA ARG A 217 1.10 10.53 -13.91
C ARG A 217 0.16 10.81 -15.09
N ASP A 218 0.72 11.20 -16.20
CA ASP A 218 -0.06 11.60 -17.37
C ASP A 218 -0.84 10.42 -17.94
N CYS A 219 -0.27 9.21 -17.96
CA CYS A 219 -0.97 7.97 -18.31
C CYS A 219 -2.15 7.65 -17.36
N LEU A 220 -2.04 7.96 -16.08
CA LEU A 220 -3.10 7.74 -15.10
C LEU A 220 -4.16 8.85 -15.12
N LEU A 221 -3.79 10.09 -15.49
CA LEU A 221 -4.71 11.23 -15.54
C LEU A 221 -5.48 11.33 -16.86
N TYR A 222 -4.92 10.89 -17.98
CA TYR A 222 -5.53 11.06 -19.30
C TYR A 222 -6.68 10.10 -19.59
N THR A 223 -6.92 9.12 -18.76
CA THR A 223 -7.86 8.08 -19.06
C THR A 223 -9.20 8.16 -18.33
N SER A 224 -9.55 9.23 -17.68
CA SER A 224 -10.95 9.65 -17.46
C SER A 224 -11.05 10.88 -16.59
N PRO A 225 -11.59 12.00 -17.08
CA PRO A 225 -12.17 12.97 -16.18
C PRO A 225 -13.29 12.26 -15.41
N SER A 226 -13.26 12.36 -14.08
CA SER A 226 -14.43 12.05 -13.27
C SER A 226 -15.65 12.77 -13.90
N PRO A 227 -16.86 12.20 -13.90
CA PRO A 227 -18.05 12.94 -14.31
C PRO A 227 -18.22 14.28 -13.59
N ARG A 228 -17.51 14.52 -12.49
CA ARG A 228 -17.44 15.79 -11.77
C ARG A 228 -16.43 16.77 -12.36
N ASP A 229 -15.45 16.30 -13.16
CA ASP A 229 -14.43 17.15 -13.79
C ASP A 229 -14.87 17.64 -15.18
N ARG A 230 -16.08 17.28 -15.64
CA ARG A 230 -16.70 17.71 -16.90
C ARG A 230 -17.54 18.98 -16.74
N VAL A 231 -17.28 19.82 -15.77
CA VAL A 231 -17.90 21.14 -15.69
C VAL A 231 -16.85 22.20 -16.06
N LEU A 232 -16.55 22.25 -17.30
CA LEU A 232 -16.08 23.46 -18.01
C LEU A 232 -16.79 23.54 -19.33
#